data_d3523e262f296a98b6081a65e94e3092
#
_entry.id   d3523e262f296a98b6081a65e94e3092
#
_cell.length_a   1.000
_cell.length_b   1.000
_cell.length_c   1.000
_cell.angle_alpha   90.00
_cell.angle_beta   90.00
_cell.angle_gamma   90.00
#
_symmetry.space_group_name_H-M   'P 1'
#
loop_
_entity.id
_entity.type
_entity.pdbx_description
1 polymer ?
#
loop_
_entity_poly.entity_id
_entity_poly.type
_entity_poly.pdbx_seq_one_letter_code
_entity_poly.pdbx_strand_id
1 'polypeptide(L)'
;MKQDLLTFANWTPEAMQNLLQLAVEIKQAPASYSNVLAGKSIVALFEKPSLRTRVSFDIGINKLGGHMVYLDVQSGKLAGREDAVDTAANLACWADAIVARVFSHTTLETFSKAANVPVVNALCDKYHPCQGLADYLTMYERFGKTEGLT
;
A
#
# COMPACT_ATOMS: atom_id res chain seq x y z
N MET A 1 -3.91 11.96 12.03
CA MET A 1 -4.53 12.29 10.72
C MET A 1 -4.19 11.15 9.78
N LYS A 2 -5.16 10.53 9.06
CA LYS A 2 -4.86 9.44 8.14
C LYS A 2 -4.04 9.98 6.96
N GLN A 3 -3.10 9.19 6.46
CA GLN A 3 -2.31 9.49 5.28
C GLN A 3 -2.44 8.36 4.29
N ASP A 4 -2.96 8.65 3.10
CA ASP A 4 -3.11 7.69 2.02
C ASP A 4 -1.88 7.69 1.11
N LEU A 5 -1.60 6.54 0.49
CA LEU A 5 -0.60 6.40 -0.56
C LEU A 5 -1.29 5.99 -1.87
N LEU A 6 -1.98 6.92 -2.53
CA LEU A 6 -2.61 6.66 -3.83
C LEU A 6 -1.66 6.94 -5.00
N THR A 7 -0.86 7.99 -4.85
CA THR A 7 0.14 8.49 -5.81
C THR A 7 1.13 9.36 -5.05
N PHE A 8 2.25 9.72 -5.68
CA PHE A 8 3.21 10.68 -5.13
C PHE A 8 2.98 12.13 -5.57
N ALA A 9 1.93 12.41 -6.36
CA ALA A 9 1.69 13.74 -6.90
C ALA A 9 1.59 14.85 -5.83
N ASN A 10 1.13 14.49 -4.62
CA ASN A 10 0.97 15.43 -3.51
C ASN A 10 2.03 15.26 -2.40
N TRP A 11 3.09 14.50 -2.67
CA TRP A 11 4.18 14.29 -1.73
C TRP A 11 5.29 15.32 -1.92
N THR A 12 5.84 15.83 -0.84
CA THR A 12 7.03 16.68 -0.91
C THR A 12 8.29 15.83 -1.12
N PRO A 13 9.35 16.38 -1.73
CA PRO A 13 10.63 15.70 -1.83
C PRO A 13 11.16 15.20 -0.48
N GLU A 14 10.99 16.01 0.57
CA GLU A 14 11.37 15.64 1.94
C GLU A 14 10.59 14.42 2.47
N ALA A 15 9.27 14.38 2.26
CA ALA A 15 8.44 13.24 2.66
C ALA A 15 8.85 11.95 1.92
N MET A 16 9.24 12.06 0.63
CA MET A 16 9.76 10.97 -0.16
C MET A 16 11.12 10.48 0.38
N GLN A 17 12.03 11.38 0.68
CA GLN A 17 13.34 11.04 1.25
C GLN A 17 13.20 10.35 2.61
N ASN A 18 12.33 10.86 3.49
CA ASN A 18 12.07 10.24 4.79
C ASN A 18 11.51 8.83 4.64
N LEU A 19 10.63 8.59 3.68
CA LEU A 19 10.08 7.25 3.41
C LEU A 19 11.16 6.29 2.88
N LEU A 20 12.02 6.75 1.98
CA LEU A 20 13.15 5.96 1.48
C LEU A 20 14.15 5.64 2.60
N GLN A 21 14.47 6.62 3.44
CA GLN A 21 15.35 6.42 4.58
C GLN A 21 14.77 5.38 5.55
N LEU A 22 13.48 5.47 5.87
CA LEU A 22 12.79 4.47 6.69
C LEU A 22 12.86 3.07 6.05
N ALA A 23 12.70 2.98 4.73
CA ALA A 23 12.82 1.69 4.02
C ALA A 23 14.24 1.09 4.14
N VAL A 24 15.28 1.93 4.05
CA VAL A 24 16.68 1.51 4.28
C VAL A 24 16.86 1.00 5.72
N GLU A 25 16.36 1.72 6.71
CA GLU A 25 16.49 1.36 8.12
C GLU A 25 15.80 0.03 8.43
N ILE A 26 14.55 -0.16 7.95
CA ILE A 26 13.83 -1.43 8.09
C ILE A 26 14.61 -2.59 7.44
N LYS A 27 15.20 -2.34 6.28
CA LYS A 27 15.98 -3.36 5.57
C LYS A 27 17.27 -3.73 6.28
N GLN A 28 17.94 -2.75 6.93
CA GLN A 28 19.19 -2.95 7.67
C GLN A 28 18.97 -3.59 9.05
N ALA A 29 17.87 -3.25 9.73
CA ALA A 29 17.55 -3.71 11.07
C ALA A 29 16.12 -4.21 11.21
N PRO A 30 15.68 -5.25 10.45
CA PRO A 30 14.28 -5.67 10.39
C PRO A 30 13.72 -6.11 11.75
N ALA A 31 14.56 -6.66 12.62
CA ALA A 31 14.14 -7.08 13.97
C ALA A 31 13.68 -5.91 14.85
N SER A 32 14.24 -4.71 14.66
CA SER A 32 13.83 -3.50 15.39
C SER A 32 12.41 -3.04 15.04
N TYR A 33 11.87 -3.48 13.92
CA TYR A 33 10.54 -3.12 13.42
C TYR A 33 9.52 -4.25 13.51
N SER A 34 9.89 -5.39 14.11
CA SER A 34 9.07 -6.61 14.13
C SER A 34 7.70 -6.47 14.85
N ASN A 35 7.50 -5.39 15.60
CA ASN A 35 6.28 -5.15 16.36
C ASN A 35 5.59 -3.81 16.01
N VAL A 36 6.02 -3.09 14.97
CA VAL A 36 5.44 -1.77 14.64
C VAL A 36 3.98 -1.86 14.17
N LEU A 37 3.56 -3.03 13.70
CA LEU A 37 2.17 -3.32 13.34
C LEU A 37 1.51 -4.31 14.32
N ALA A 38 2.03 -4.47 15.54
CA ALA A 38 1.45 -5.38 16.52
C ALA A 38 -0.01 -5.01 16.82
N GLY A 39 -0.90 -6.01 16.72
CA GLY A 39 -2.35 -5.83 16.90
C GLY A 39 -3.06 -5.13 15.73
N LYS A 40 -2.38 -4.83 14.63
CA LYS A 40 -2.96 -4.22 13.44
C LYS A 40 -3.43 -5.26 12.43
N SER A 41 -4.62 -5.05 11.89
CA SER A 41 -5.21 -5.85 10.82
C SER A 41 -5.27 -5.05 9.53
N ILE A 42 -4.65 -5.58 8.47
CA ILE A 42 -4.59 -4.93 7.16
C ILE A 42 -5.43 -5.75 6.17
N VAL A 43 -6.39 -5.13 5.52
CA VAL A 43 -7.14 -5.77 4.44
C VAL A 43 -6.43 -5.51 3.12
N ALA A 44 -6.13 -6.58 2.39
CA ALA A 44 -5.57 -6.52 1.03
C ALA A 44 -6.63 -6.96 0.01
N LEU A 45 -7.24 -6.00 -0.68
CA LEU A 45 -8.31 -6.21 -1.65
C LEU A 45 -7.74 -6.18 -3.07
N PHE A 46 -7.91 -7.27 -3.81
CA PHE A 46 -7.36 -7.43 -5.16
C PHE A 46 -8.45 -7.76 -6.18
N GLU A 47 -8.66 -6.86 -7.14
CA GLU A 47 -9.49 -7.10 -8.34
C GLU A 47 -8.72 -7.83 -9.45
N LYS A 48 -7.39 -7.80 -9.40
CA LYS A 48 -6.48 -8.44 -10.37
C LYS A 48 -5.58 -9.42 -9.67
N PRO A 49 -5.38 -10.64 -10.21
CA PRO A 49 -4.45 -11.60 -9.64
C PRO A 49 -3.02 -11.02 -9.59
N SER A 50 -2.30 -11.32 -8.54
CA SER A 50 -0.89 -10.92 -8.41
C SER A 50 -0.18 -11.79 -7.38
N LEU A 51 0.77 -12.59 -7.85
CA LEU A 51 1.60 -13.40 -6.98
C LEU A 51 2.56 -12.54 -6.14
N ARG A 52 3.39 -11.75 -6.83
CA ARG A 52 4.45 -10.97 -6.17
C ARG A 52 3.91 -9.95 -5.18
N THR A 53 2.92 -9.15 -5.57
CA THR A 53 2.33 -8.14 -4.70
C THR A 53 1.65 -8.77 -3.48
N ARG A 54 0.90 -9.85 -3.67
CA ARG A 54 0.27 -10.58 -2.57
C ARG A 54 1.30 -11.07 -1.56
N VAL A 55 2.28 -11.84 -2.04
CA VAL A 55 3.30 -12.46 -1.17
C VAL A 55 4.15 -11.41 -0.46
N SER A 56 4.53 -10.31 -1.14
CA SER A 56 5.35 -9.26 -0.52
C SER A 56 4.60 -8.51 0.59
N PHE A 57 3.31 -8.19 0.39
CA PHE A 57 2.51 -7.57 1.44
C PHE A 57 2.24 -8.53 2.60
N ASP A 58 1.87 -9.78 2.31
CA ASP A 58 1.55 -10.78 3.33
C ASP A 58 2.75 -11.03 4.26
N ILE A 59 3.89 -11.36 3.67
CA ILE A 59 5.13 -11.59 4.44
C ILE A 59 5.62 -10.29 5.12
N GLY A 60 5.55 -9.15 4.43
CA GLY A 60 5.99 -7.87 4.97
C GLY A 60 5.19 -7.45 6.19
N ILE A 61 3.86 -7.49 6.12
CA ILE A 61 2.96 -7.15 7.22
C ILE A 61 3.18 -8.11 8.41
N ASN A 62 3.30 -9.41 8.14
CA ASN A 62 3.58 -10.41 9.18
C ASN A 62 4.92 -10.16 9.88
N LYS A 63 6.00 -9.86 9.12
CA LYS A 63 7.31 -9.54 9.69
C LYS A 63 7.32 -8.27 10.54
N LEU A 64 6.40 -7.37 10.32
CA LEU A 64 6.20 -6.16 11.11
C LEU A 64 5.25 -6.37 12.31
N GLY A 65 4.78 -7.60 12.53
CA GLY A 65 3.91 -7.98 13.65
C GLY A 65 2.41 -7.80 13.40
N GLY A 66 2.02 -7.44 12.18
CA GLY A 66 0.62 -7.26 11.78
C GLY A 66 -0.01 -8.55 11.22
N HIS A 67 -1.30 -8.47 10.94
CA HIS A 67 -2.08 -9.52 10.29
C HIS A 67 -2.65 -9.01 8.97
N MET A 68 -2.61 -9.84 7.91
CA MET A 68 -3.22 -9.51 6.62
C MET A 68 -4.41 -10.41 6.32
N VAL A 69 -5.54 -9.78 5.97
CA VAL A 69 -6.71 -10.46 5.41
C VAL A 69 -6.71 -10.23 3.89
N TYR A 70 -6.55 -11.30 3.13
CA TYR A 70 -6.56 -11.22 1.68
C TYR A 70 -7.97 -11.43 1.12
N LEU A 71 -8.46 -10.47 0.34
CA LEU A 71 -9.73 -10.54 -0.37
C LEU A 71 -9.47 -10.58 -1.88
N ASP A 72 -9.79 -11.73 -2.49
CA ASP A 72 -9.79 -11.90 -3.93
C ASP A 72 -11.18 -11.55 -4.48
N VAL A 73 -11.25 -10.44 -5.22
CA VAL A 73 -12.50 -9.91 -5.77
C VAL A 73 -12.48 -10.04 -7.29
N GLN A 74 -11.96 -11.17 -7.79
CA GLN A 74 -11.86 -11.45 -9.22
C GLN A 74 -13.21 -11.25 -9.93
N SER A 75 -13.12 -10.67 -11.13
CA SER A 75 -14.22 -10.42 -12.06
C SER A 75 -15.25 -9.35 -11.66
N GLY A 76 -14.82 -8.21 -11.14
CA GLY A 76 -15.71 -7.05 -11.00
C GLY A 76 -16.88 -7.26 -10.01
N LYS A 77 -16.77 -8.23 -9.12
CA LYS A 77 -17.85 -8.59 -8.17
C LYS A 77 -18.01 -7.62 -7.00
N LEU A 78 -17.07 -6.70 -6.77
CA LEU A 78 -17.38 -5.51 -6.00
C LEU A 78 -18.42 -4.66 -6.75
N ALA A 79 -18.23 -4.42 -8.05
CA ALA A 79 -19.12 -3.63 -8.90
C ALA A 79 -20.52 -4.24 -9.13
N GLY A 80 -20.80 -5.43 -8.62
CA GLY A 80 -22.08 -6.11 -8.83
C GLY A 80 -22.88 -6.49 -7.58
N ARG A 81 -22.29 -6.35 -6.38
CA ARG A 81 -22.94 -6.68 -5.10
C ARG A 81 -22.96 -5.55 -4.08
N GLU A 82 -21.92 -4.73 -4.04
CA GLU A 82 -21.81 -3.59 -3.11
C GLU A 82 -21.18 -2.41 -3.83
N ASP A 83 -21.61 -1.20 -3.46
CA ASP A 83 -20.95 0.03 -3.89
C ASP A 83 -19.54 0.10 -3.29
N ALA A 84 -18.59 0.69 -4.03
CA ALA A 84 -17.23 0.91 -3.57
C ALA A 84 -17.17 1.76 -2.29
N VAL A 85 -18.12 2.69 -2.11
CA VAL A 85 -18.25 3.50 -0.89
C VAL A 85 -18.59 2.61 0.31
N ASP A 86 -19.60 1.76 0.17
CA ASP A 86 -20.06 0.87 1.24
C ASP A 86 -19.00 -0.17 1.59
N THR A 87 -18.35 -0.75 0.57
CA THR A 87 -17.24 -1.68 0.77
C THR A 87 -16.11 -1.03 1.56
N ALA A 88 -15.67 0.16 1.18
CA ALA A 88 -14.57 0.85 1.87
C ALA A 88 -14.94 1.21 3.31
N ALA A 89 -16.16 1.71 3.55
CA ALA A 89 -16.66 2.06 4.87
C ALA A 89 -16.76 0.82 5.78
N ASN A 90 -17.30 -0.29 5.26
CA ASN A 90 -17.40 -1.54 6.01
C ASN A 90 -16.02 -2.11 6.37
N LEU A 91 -15.09 -2.18 5.41
CA LEU A 91 -13.74 -2.66 5.67
C LEU A 91 -13.03 -1.81 6.73
N ALA A 92 -13.23 -0.50 6.70
CA ALA A 92 -12.64 0.43 7.67
C ALA A 92 -13.20 0.28 9.11
N CYS A 93 -14.32 -0.44 9.30
CA CYS A 93 -14.80 -0.77 10.64
C CYS A 93 -13.96 -1.86 11.32
N TRP A 94 -13.24 -2.68 10.55
CA TRP A 94 -12.49 -3.84 11.07
C TRP A 94 -10.98 -3.73 10.83
N ALA A 95 -10.58 -3.03 9.77
CA ALA A 95 -9.19 -2.93 9.38
C ALA A 95 -8.55 -1.63 9.87
N ASP A 96 -7.25 -1.67 10.17
CA ASP A 96 -6.42 -0.50 10.47
C ASP A 96 -5.87 0.17 9.21
N ALA A 97 -5.82 -0.55 8.08
CA ALA A 97 -5.49 -0.01 6.75
C ALA A 97 -6.05 -0.90 5.64
N ILE A 98 -6.20 -0.33 4.45
CA ILE A 98 -6.63 -1.03 3.23
C ILE A 98 -5.52 -0.93 2.19
N VAL A 99 -5.03 -2.08 1.71
CA VAL A 99 -4.17 -2.20 0.54
C VAL A 99 -5.05 -2.62 -0.63
N ALA A 100 -5.12 -1.81 -1.68
CA ALA A 100 -6.02 -2.09 -2.79
C ALA A 100 -5.27 -2.18 -4.13
N ARG A 101 -5.46 -3.29 -4.84
CA ARG A 101 -5.02 -3.51 -6.22
C ARG A 101 -6.24 -3.61 -7.11
N VAL A 102 -6.55 -2.53 -7.80
CA VAL A 102 -7.82 -2.33 -8.50
C VAL A 102 -7.62 -2.05 -10.00
N PHE A 103 -8.71 -2.12 -10.76
CA PHE A 103 -8.68 -1.75 -12.18
C PHE A 103 -8.59 -0.23 -12.36
N SER A 104 -9.41 0.55 -11.65
CA SER A 104 -9.50 2.00 -11.84
C SER A 104 -8.93 2.79 -10.66
N HIS A 105 -8.20 3.87 -10.97
CA HIS A 105 -7.76 4.82 -9.96
C HIS A 105 -8.93 5.48 -9.22
N THR A 106 -10.07 5.68 -9.90
CA THR A 106 -11.28 6.24 -9.30
C THR A 106 -11.80 5.39 -8.13
N THR A 107 -11.66 4.07 -8.19
CA THR A 107 -11.99 3.18 -7.07
C THR A 107 -11.16 3.51 -5.83
N LEU A 108 -9.85 3.77 -6.01
CA LEU A 108 -8.96 4.17 -4.91
C LEU A 108 -9.34 5.53 -4.31
N GLU A 109 -9.69 6.50 -5.17
CA GLU A 109 -10.18 7.81 -4.71
C GLU A 109 -11.46 7.68 -3.89
N THR A 110 -12.37 6.80 -4.32
CA THR A 110 -13.60 6.47 -3.59
C THR A 110 -13.28 5.83 -2.24
N PHE A 111 -12.41 4.83 -2.21
CA PHE A 111 -11.95 4.19 -0.97
C PHE A 111 -11.32 5.19 -0.01
N SER A 112 -10.45 6.05 -0.52
CA SER A 112 -9.79 7.10 0.28
C SER A 112 -10.78 8.06 0.92
N LYS A 113 -11.87 8.40 0.24
CA LYS A 113 -12.91 9.31 0.77
C LYS A 113 -13.83 8.61 1.77
N ALA A 114 -14.16 7.35 1.53
CA ALA A 114 -15.15 6.60 2.32
C ALA A 114 -14.54 5.95 3.58
N ALA A 115 -13.30 5.45 3.50
CA ALA A 115 -12.63 4.83 4.62
C ALA A 115 -12.02 5.89 5.57
N ASN A 116 -12.13 5.68 6.87
CA ASN A 116 -11.45 6.49 7.90
C ASN A 116 -10.02 5.99 8.23
N VAL A 117 -9.58 4.91 7.59
CA VAL A 117 -8.26 4.30 7.72
C VAL A 117 -7.41 4.54 6.48
N PRO A 118 -6.05 4.46 6.55
CA PRO A 118 -5.18 4.63 5.39
C PRO A 118 -5.49 3.68 4.24
N VAL A 119 -5.43 4.21 3.02
CA VAL A 119 -5.57 3.44 1.76
C VAL A 119 -4.25 3.47 1.00
N VAL A 120 -3.73 2.29 0.66
CA VAL A 120 -2.49 2.10 -0.09
C VAL A 120 -2.78 1.53 -1.47
N ASN A 121 -2.34 2.23 -2.51
CA ASN A 121 -2.43 1.78 -3.89
C ASN A 121 -1.35 0.74 -4.20
N ALA A 122 -1.75 -0.52 -4.32
CA ALA A 122 -0.87 -1.63 -4.72
C ALA A 122 -0.78 -1.85 -6.23
N LEU A 123 -1.50 -1.12 -7.01
CA LEU A 123 -1.54 -0.90 -8.47
C LEU A 123 -2.95 -0.53 -8.92
N CYS A 124 -3.06 0.43 -9.80
CA CYS A 124 -4.26 0.73 -10.59
C CYS A 124 -3.91 0.90 -12.08
N ASP A 125 -4.83 1.46 -12.87
CA ASP A 125 -4.62 1.80 -14.28
C ASP A 125 -3.63 2.94 -14.51
N LYS A 126 -3.44 3.84 -13.51
CA LYS A 126 -2.63 5.05 -13.67
C LYS A 126 -1.30 4.99 -12.91
N TYR A 127 -1.27 4.40 -11.71
CA TYR A 127 -0.13 4.50 -10.80
C TYR A 127 0.21 3.19 -10.11
N HIS A 128 1.49 3.04 -9.79
CA HIS A 128 1.99 1.97 -8.93
C HIS A 128 3.03 2.53 -7.93
N PRO A 129 2.58 3.27 -6.89
CA PRO A 129 3.49 3.96 -5.99
C PRO A 129 4.44 3.01 -5.25
N CYS A 130 3.98 1.82 -4.87
CA CYS A 130 4.84 0.83 -4.21
C CYS A 130 5.99 0.35 -5.12
N GLN A 131 5.75 0.20 -6.43
CA GLN A 131 6.82 -0.14 -7.38
C GLN A 131 7.76 1.05 -7.58
N GLY A 132 7.23 2.25 -7.73
CA GLY A 132 8.03 3.47 -7.82
C GLY A 132 8.99 3.61 -6.64
N LEU A 133 8.51 3.38 -5.40
CA LEU A 133 9.38 3.38 -4.21
C LEU A 133 10.47 2.31 -4.27
N ALA A 134 10.14 1.10 -4.72
CA ALA A 134 11.11 0.01 -4.84
C ALA A 134 12.19 0.35 -5.88
N ASP A 135 11.82 0.97 -7.01
CA ASP A 135 12.74 1.41 -8.05
C ASP A 135 13.66 2.52 -7.52
N TYR A 136 13.10 3.53 -6.85
CA TYR A 136 13.87 4.60 -6.21
C TYR A 136 14.83 4.06 -5.15
N LEU A 137 14.37 3.16 -4.29
CA LEU A 137 15.22 2.53 -3.28
C LEU A 137 16.38 1.75 -3.93
N THR A 138 16.09 0.99 -4.99
CA THR A 138 17.11 0.24 -5.73
C THR A 138 18.18 1.16 -6.33
N MET A 139 17.76 2.29 -6.93
CA MET A 139 18.68 3.30 -7.46
C MET A 139 19.51 3.93 -6.34
N TYR A 140 18.87 4.29 -5.24
CA TYR A 140 19.53 4.86 -4.07
C TYR A 140 20.58 3.92 -3.49
N GLU A 141 20.25 2.65 -3.29
CA GLU A 141 21.18 1.64 -2.78
C GLU A 141 22.36 1.39 -3.73
N ARG A 142 22.11 1.45 -5.04
CA ARG A 142 23.13 1.17 -6.05
C ARG A 142 24.09 2.35 -6.27
N PHE A 143 23.57 3.58 -6.28
CA PHE A 143 24.30 4.78 -6.71
C PHE A 143 24.53 5.80 -5.59
N GLY A 144 23.95 5.61 -4.40
CA GLY A 144 24.01 6.54 -3.27
C GLY A 144 23.22 7.84 -3.47
N LYS A 145 22.55 7.99 -4.61
CA LYS A 145 21.72 9.16 -4.98
C LYS A 145 20.65 8.76 -5.98
N THR A 146 19.66 9.61 -6.15
CA THR A 146 18.60 9.46 -7.16
C THR A 146 18.61 10.59 -8.18
N GLU A 147 19.27 11.71 -7.89
CA GLU A 147 19.37 12.87 -8.78
C GLU A 147 20.39 12.66 -9.89
N GLY A 148 20.05 13.12 -11.09
CA GLY A 148 20.96 13.11 -12.26
C GLY A 148 21.22 11.72 -12.84
N LEU A 149 20.40 10.71 -12.50
CA LEU A 149 20.41 9.40 -13.14
C LEU A 149 19.58 9.47 -14.42
N THR A 150 20.15 9.01 -15.54
CA THR A 150 19.50 8.91 -16.86
C THR A 150 19.51 7.47 -17.36
#